data_e10375f2f930755d07290f7dd75a2172
#
_entry.id   e10375f2f930755d07290f7dd75a2172
#
_cell.length_a   1.000
_cell.length_b   1.000
_cell.length_c   1.000
_cell.angle_alpha   90.00
_cell.angle_beta   90.00
_cell.angle_gamma   90.00
#
_symmetry.space_group_name_H-M   'P 1'
#
loop_
_entity.id
_entity.type
_entity.pdbx_description
1 polymer ?
#
loop_
_entity_poly.entity_id
_entity_poly.type
_entity_poly.pdbx_seq_one_letter_code
_entity_poly.pdbx_strand_id
1 'polypeptide(L)'
;MNSGSVMNDSRRSLTFSLYILYILAIFTAGLLAVVALVINYVKQDQMRGSIYESHFTWQIRTFWWYLIWNIVAFIPFLFLFFTDEDPDLFASVAFGATTFCLIVIGLAWIWIVYRAIRGIMRLNDNLPMYR
;
A
#
# COMPACT_ATOMS: atom_id res chain seq x y z
N MET A 1 -16.76 -21.14 -24.64
CA MET A 1 -15.71 -20.67 -23.69
C MET A 1 -15.27 -21.82 -22.82
N ASN A 2 -13.99 -22.03 -22.68
CA ASN A 2 -13.50 -23.02 -21.72
C ASN A 2 -13.41 -22.43 -20.31
N SER A 3 -13.40 -23.29 -19.33
CA SER A 3 -13.36 -22.87 -17.92
C SER A 3 -12.08 -22.11 -17.56
N GLY A 4 -10.98 -22.35 -18.30
CA GLY A 4 -9.72 -21.65 -18.05
C GLY A 4 -9.78 -20.16 -18.36
N SER A 5 -10.46 -19.73 -19.43
CA SER A 5 -10.59 -18.32 -19.76
C SER A 5 -11.49 -17.59 -18.78
N VAL A 6 -12.58 -18.21 -18.32
CA VAL A 6 -13.46 -17.63 -17.29
C VAL A 6 -12.70 -17.44 -15.98
N MET A 7 -11.91 -18.43 -15.58
CA MET A 7 -11.11 -18.36 -14.36
C MET A 7 -10.06 -17.25 -14.43
N ASN A 8 -9.39 -17.08 -15.58
CA ASN A 8 -8.42 -16.00 -15.78
C ASN A 8 -9.07 -14.62 -15.71
N ASP A 9 -10.26 -14.45 -16.29
CA ASP A 9 -10.99 -13.19 -16.22
C ASP A 9 -11.35 -12.83 -14.77
N SER A 10 -11.76 -13.83 -13.98
CA SER A 10 -12.06 -13.66 -12.57
C SER A 10 -10.84 -13.22 -11.77
N ARG A 11 -9.70 -13.87 -12.00
CA ARG A 11 -8.43 -13.55 -11.35
C ARG A 11 -7.96 -12.14 -11.72
N ARG A 12 -8.07 -11.78 -12.99
CA ARG A 12 -7.70 -10.46 -13.49
C ARG A 12 -8.55 -9.38 -12.86
N SER A 13 -9.86 -9.57 -12.80
CA SER A 13 -10.79 -8.62 -12.21
C SER A 13 -10.50 -8.41 -10.74
N LEU A 14 -10.26 -9.47 -9.98
CA LEU A 14 -9.92 -9.38 -8.56
C LEU A 14 -8.62 -8.62 -8.35
N THR A 15 -7.58 -8.94 -9.12
CA THR A 15 -6.27 -8.30 -9.02
C THR A 15 -6.37 -6.81 -9.32
N PHE A 16 -7.10 -6.44 -10.36
CA PHE A 16 -7.34 -5.04 -10.73
C PHE A 16 -8.06 -4.30 -9.61
N SER A 17 -9.10 -4.91 -9.04
CA SER A 17 -9.87 -4.32 -7.94
C SER A 17 -9.00 -4.06 -6.71
N LEU A 18 -8.07 -4.95 -6.40
CA LEU A 18 -7.16 -4.76 -5.27
C LEU A 18 -6.22 -3.58 -5.50
N TYR A 19 -5.72 -3.36 -6.71
CA TYR A 19 -4.93 -2.17 -7.01
C TYR A 19 -5.71 -0.89 -6.77
N ILE A 20 -6.98 -0.86 -7.17
CA ILE A 20 -7.87 0.28 -6.94
C ILE A 20 -8.06 0.53 -5.44
N LEU A 21 -8.25 -0.53 -4.65
CA LEU A 21 -8.38 -0.40 -3.20
C LEU A 21 -7.13 0.22 -2.56
N TYR A 22 -5.94 -0.16 -3.03
CA TYR A 22 -4.69 0.41 -2.50
C TYR A 22 -4.57 1.91 -2.84
N ILE A 23 -4.99 2.32 -4.04
CA ILE A 23 -5.00 3.72 -4.42
C ILE A 23 -5.98 4.51 -3.54
N LEU A 24 -7.16 3.97 -3.31
CA LEU A 24 -8.20 4.62 -2.53
C LEU A 24 -7.93 4.61 -1.02
N ALA A 25 -6.93 3.85 -0.58
CA ALA A 25 -6.61 3.71 0.84
C ALA A 25 -6.31 5.03 1.53
N ILE A 26 -5.78 6.01 0.80
CA ILE A 26 -5.46 7.33 1.37
C ILE A 26 -6.70 8.03 1.95
N PHE A 27 -7.86 7.81 1.33
CA PHE A 27 -9.11 8.46 1.74
C PHE A 27 -9.72 7.84 3.01
N THR A 28 -9.20 6.70 3.46
CA THR A 28 -9.73 5.97 4.61
C THR A 28 -8.64 5.68 5.65
N ALA A 29 -7.57 6.50 5.66
CA ALA A 29 -6.42 6.33 6.57
C ALA A 29 -5.82 4.92 6.51
N GLY A 30 -5.84 4.30 5.31
CA GLY A 30 -5.25 2.98 5.09
C GLY A 30 -6.18 1.80 5.35
N LEU A 31 -7.42 2.03 5.76
CA LEU A 31 -8.35 0.94 6.05
C LEU A 31 -8.59 0.05 4.82
N LEU A 32 -8.78 0.66 3.65
CA LEU A 32 -8.96 -0.10 2.41
C LEU A 32 -7.71 -0.90 2.04
N ALA A 33 -6.52 -0.41 2.39
CA ALA A 33 -5.30 -1.18 2.19
C ALA A 33 -5.27 -2.44 3.06
N VAL A 34 -5.74 -2.35 4.31
CA VAL A 34 -5.86 -3.51 5.19
C VAL A 34 -6.84 -4.52 4.60
N VAL A 35 -8.00 -4.06 4.11
CA VAL A 35 -8.98 -4.94 3.45
C VAL A 35 -8.34 -5.63 2.25
N ALA A 36 -7.63 -4.87 1.41
CA ALA A 36 -6.94 -5.42 0.25
C ALA A 36 -5.90 -6.47 0.65
N LEU A 37 -5.15 -6.22 1.72
CA LEU A 37 -4.15 -7.16 2.22
C LEU A 37 -4.79 -8.48 2.67
N VAL A 38 -5.89 -8.40 3.42
CA VAL A 38 -6.61 -9.60 3.86
C VAL A 38 -7.06 -10.41 2.64
N ILE A 39 -7.63 -9.76 1.64
CA ILE A 39 -8.04 -10.42 0.40
C ILE A 39 -6.84 -11.04 -0.31
N ASN A 40 -5.69 -10.34 -0.36
CA ASN A 40 -4.47 -10.88 -0.94
C ASN A 40 -4.09 -12.23 -0.30
N TYR A 41 -4.07 -12.29 1.04
CA TYR A 41 -3.69 -13.51 1.74
C TYR A 41 -4.72 -14.64 1.59
N VAL A 42 -6.01 -14.29 1.66
CA VAL A 42 -7.09 -15.29 1.56
C VAL A 42 -7.12 -15.93 0.17
N LYS A 43 -6.88 -15.14 -0.88
CA LYS A 43 -6.98 -15.59 -2.26
C LYS A 43 -5.64 -15.96 -2.89
N GLN A 44 -4.54 -15.87 -2.14
CA GLN A 44 -3.19 -16.07 -2.67
C GLN A 44 -3.01 -17.44 -3.31
N ASP A 45 -3.55 -18.48 -2.69
CA ASP A 45 -3.40 -19.86 -3.19
C ASP A 45 -4.06 -20.06 -4.56
N GLN A 46 -5.15 -19.33 -4.82
CA GLN A 46 -5.86 -19.42 -6.09
C GLN A 46 -5.09 -18.80 -7.26
N MET A 47 -4.05 -18.02 -6.95
CA MET A 47 -3.26 -17.31 -7.96
C MET A 47 -1.98 -18.05 -8.33
N ARG A 48 -1.66 -19.15 -7.65
CA ARG A 48 -0.43 -19.92 -7.91
C ARG A 48 -0.36 -20.40 -9.34
N GLY A 49 0.83 -20.30 -9.93
CA GLY A 49 1.08 -20.72 -11.30
C GLY A 49 0.55 -19.79 -12.37
N SER A 50 -0.01 -18.63 -11.99
CA SER A 50 -0.49 -17.62 -12.94
C SER A 50 0.35 -16.34 -12.83
N ILE A 51 0.18 -15.44 -13.80
CA ILE A 51 0.82 -14.12 -13.72
C ILE A 51 0.34 -13.32 -12.51
N TYR A 52 -0.86 -13.63 -12.02
CA TYR A 52 -1.48 -12.92 -10.89
C TYR A 52 -0.77 -13.21 -9.56
N GLU A 53 -0.07 -14.33 -9.46
CA GLU A 53 0.75 -14.64 -8.28
C GLU A 53 1.79 -13.54 -8.04
N SER A 54 2.48 -13.10 -9.09
CA SER A 54 3.47 -12.02 -8.98
C SER A 54 2.82 -10.69 -8.63
N HIS A 55 1.63 -10.40 -9.17
CA HIS A 55 0.88 -9.19 -8.80
C HIS A 55 0.48 -9.20 -7.34
N PHE A 56 0.04 -10.33 -6.82
CA PHE A 56 -0.29 -10.45 -5.40
C PHE A 56 0.94 -10.25 -4.51
N THR A 57 2.07 -10.84 -4.88
CA THR A 57 3.34 -10.62 -4.16
C THR A 57 3.72 -9.14 -4.17
N TRP A 58 3.59 -8.46 -5.31
CA TRP A 58 3.87 -7.04 -5.45
C TRP A 58 2.97 -6.21 -4.54
N GLN A 59 1.66 -6.51 -4.51
CA GLN A 59 0.68 -5.82 -3.67
C GLN A 59 0.98 -6.02 -2.18
N ILE A 60 1.26 -7.24 -1.76
CA ILE A 60 1.58 -7.56 -0.36
C ILE A 60 2.84 -6.82 0.08
N ARG A 61 3.90 -6.84 -0.72
CA ARG A 61 5.13 -6.09 -0.43
C ARG A 61 4.88 -4.60 -0.35
N THR A 62 4.04 -4.07 -1.23
CA THR A 62 3.67 -2.65 -1.22
C THR A 62 3.02 -2.27 0.10
N PHE A 63 2.09 -3.10 0.60
CA PHE A 63 1.44 -2.83 1.89
C PHE A 63 2.45 -2.80 3.03
N TRP A 64 3.32 -3.80 3.13
CA TRP A 64 4.26 -3.87 4.25
C TRP A 64 5.26 -2.71 4.24
N TRP A 65 5.77 -2.31 3.08
CA TRP A 65 6.63 -1.14 2.97
C TRP A 65 5.89 0.14 3.31
N TYR A 66 4.65 0.27 2.86
CA TYR A 66 3.78 1.40 3.19
C TYR A 66 3.58 1.51 4.71
N LEU A 67 3.31 0.38 5.37
CA LEU A 67 3.16 0.34 6.82
C LEU A 67 4.44 0.79 7.53
N ILE A 68 5.60 0.30 7.09
CA ILE A 68 6.89 0.69 7.67
C ILE A 68 7.09 2.20 7.53
N TRP A 69 6.83 2.77 6.37
CA TRP A 69 6.99 4.21 6.16
C TRP A 69 6.03 5.04 7.02
N ASN A 70 4.80 4.55 7.21
CA ASN A 70 3.86 5.21 8.11
C ASN A 70 4.34 5.18 9.57
N ILE A 71 4.92 4.07 10.02
CA ILE A 71 5.50 3.97 11.35
C ILE A 71 6.66 4.96 11.49
N VAL A 72 7.55 5.03 10.51
CA VAL A 72 8.67 5.99 10.48
C VAL A 72 8.15 7.43 10.56
N ALA A 73 7.05 7.72 9.86
CA ALA A 73 6.45 9.06 9.85
C ALA A 73 6.05 9.55 11.25
N PHE A 74 5.62 8.62 12.12
CA PHE A 74 5.15 8.97 13.46
C PHE A 74 6.24 8.94 14.52
N ILE A 75 7.44 8.43 14.23
CA ILE A 75 8.53 8.34 15.20
C ILE A 75 8.88 9.70 15.82
N PRO A 76 9.00 10.81 15.06
CA PRO A 76 9.35 12.10 15.66
C PRO A 76 8.38 12.58 16.73
N PHE A 77 7.11 12.14 16.70
CA PHE A 77 6.14 12.51 17.74
C PHE A 77 6.51 11.94 19.12
N LEU A 78 7.33 10.89 19.18
CA LEU A 78 7.81 10.34 20.45
C LEU A 78 8.70 11.34 21.19
N PHE A 79 9.38 12.23 20.48
CA PHE A 79 10.22 13.26 21.10
C PHE A 79 9.40 14.28 21.90
N LEU A 80 8.10 14.39 21.64
CA LEU A 80 7.23 15.28 22.41
C LEU A 80 7.17 14.89 23.89
N PHE A 81 7.36 13.61 24.21
CA PHE A 81 7.37 13.16 25.61
C PHE A 81 8.55 13.71 26.40
N PHE A 82 9.58 14.25 25.74
CA PHE A 82 10.77 14.80 26.38
C PHE A 82 10.74 16.33 26.44
N THR A 83 9.62 16.98 26.09
CA THR A 83 9.50 18.43 26.00
C THR A 83 8.49 19.01 26.99
N ASP A 84 8.07 18.26 27.99
CA ASP A 84 6.92 18.55 28.86
C ASP A 84 7.03 19.89 29.61
N GLU A 85 8.28 20.36 29.94
CA GLU A 85 8.47 21.52 30.77
C GLU A 85 8.81 22.78 29.97
N ASP A 86 8.95 22.70 28.68
CA ASP A 86 9.33 23.82 27.81
C ASP A 86 8.31 24.00 26.68
N PRO A 87 7.38 24.97 26.79
CA PRO A 87 6.38 25.18 25.76
C PRO A 87 6.94 25.54 24.38
N ASP A 88 8.06 26.31 24.35
CA ASP A 88 8.65 26.70 23.07
C ASP A 88 9.31 25.51 22.39
N LEU A 89 9.99 24.67 23.16
CA LEU A 89 10.56 23.43 22.61
C LEU A 89 9.48 22.48 22.17
N PHE A 90 8.42 22.33 22.95
CA PHE A 90 7.26 21.50 22.57
C PHE A 90 6.67 21.95 21.24
N ALA A 91 6.43 23.27 21.08
CA ALA A 91 5.86 23.80 19.84
C ALA A 91 6.79 23.57 18.64
N SER A 92 8.10 23.74 18.80
CA SER A 92 9.07 23.53 17.74
C SER A 92 9.14 22.07 17.32
N VAL A 93 9.19 21.15 18.29
CA VAL A 93 9.21 19.71 18.00
C VAL A 93 7.89 19.27 17.38
N ALA A 94 6.75 19.76 17.86
CA ALA A 94 5.44 19.44 17.29
C ALA A 94 5.34 19.90 15.84
N PHE A 95 5.80 21.12 15.53
CA PHE A 95 5.81 21.62 14.17
C PHE A 95 6.72 20.78 13.26
N GLY A 96 7.92 20.48 13.72
CA GLY A 96 8.88 19.67 12.97
C GLY A 96 8.37 18.25 12.74
N ALA A 97 7.81 17.62 13.77
CA ALA A 97 7.25 16.27 13.67
C ALA A 97 6.06 16.22 12.72
N THR A 98 5.16 17.22 12.79
CA THR A 98 4.01 17.29 11.89
C THR A 98 4.47 17.47 10.44
N THR A 99 5.42 18.37 10.19
CA THR A 99 5.97 18.60 8.86
C THR A 99 6.61 17.33 8.30
N PHE A 100 7.45 16.68 9.10
CA PHE A 100 8.09 15.41 8.72
C PHE A 100 7.04 14.33 8.41
N CYS A 101 6.05 14.19 9.27
CA CYS A 101 4.97 13.20 9.09
C CYS A 101 4.22 13.42 7.79
N LEU A 102 3.82 14.66 7.51
CA LEU A 102 3.09 14.98 6.28
C LEU A 102 3.93 14.72 5.03
N ILE A 103 5.22 15.05 5.07
CA ILE A 103 6.11 14.79 3.94
C ILE A 103 6.25 13.28 3.70
N VAL A 104 6.51 12.51 4.74
CA VAL A 104 6.70 11.06 4.62
C VAL A 104 5.42 10.37 4.15
N ILE A 105 4.28 10.74 4.73
CA ILE A 105 2.99 10.16 4.34
C ILE A 105 2.67 10.52 2.89
N GLY A 106 2.91 11.77 2.48
CA GLY A 106 2.69 12.21 1.10
C GLY A 106 3.57 11.44 0.12
N LEU A 107 4.85 11.29 0.42
CA LEU A 107 5.77 10.53 -0.43
C LEU A 107 5.42 9.05 -0.47
N ALA A 108 5.03 8.47 0.65
CA ALA A 108 4.60 7.08 0.72
C ALA A 108 3.34 6.85 -0.12
N TRP A 109 2.42 7.79 -0.10
CA TRP A 109 1.21 7.71 -0.92
C TRP A 109 1.54 7.81 -2.41
N ILE A 110 2.39 8.76 -2.82
CA ILE A 110 2.83 8.87 -4.20
C ILE A 110 3.48 7.56 -4.66
N TRP A 111 4.31 6.97 -3.80
CA TRP A 111 4.97 5.70 -4.09
C TRP A 111 3.97 4.55 -4.26
N ILE A 112 2.95 4.46 -3.38
CA ILE A 112 1.94 3.39 -3.48
C ILE A 112 1.10 3.55 -4.75
N VAL A 113 0.76 4.79 -5.12
CA VAL A 113 0.03 5.08 -6.37
C VAL A 113 0.88 4.69 -7.58
N TYR A 114 2.16 5.06 -7.57
CA TYR A 114 3.10 4.66 -8.63
C TYR A 114 3.15 3.14 -8.80
N ARG A 115 3.30 2.42 -7.68
CA ARG A 115 3.36 0.96 -7.72
C ARG A 115 2.05 0.34 -8.21
N ALA A 116 0.92 0.90 -7.80
CA ALA A 116 -0.39 0.42 -8.24
C ALA A 116 -0.59 0.66 -9.74
N ILE A 117 -0.23 1.84 -10.23
CA ILE A 117 -0.34 2.17 -11.66
C ILE A 117 0.57 1.26 -12.49
N ARG A 118 1.80 1.04 -12.04
CA ARG A 118 2.73 0.13 -12.72
C ARG A 118 2.16 -1.29 -12.77
N GLY A 119 1.56 -1.74 -11.65
CA GLY A 119 0.93 -3.05 -11.59
C GLY A 119 -0.25 -3.16 -12.56
N ILE A 120 -1.10 -2.13 -12.61
CA ILE A 120 -2.25 -2.10 -13.52
C ILE A 120 -1.79 -2.14 -14.98
N MET A 121 -0.75 -1.39 -15.32
CA MET A 121 -0.22 -1.39 -16.69
C MET A 121 0.26 -2.77 -17.10
N ARG A 122 1.01 -3.44 -16.23
CA ARG A 122 1.48 -4.80 -16.52
C ARG A 122 0.32 -5.80 -16.56
N LEU A 123 -0.67 -5.64 -15.69
CA LEU A 123 -1.85 -6.48 -15.69
C LEU A 123 -2.64 -6.33 -17.00
N ASN A 124 -2.80 -5.11 -17.51
CA ASN A 124 -3.46 -4.87 -18.78
C ASN A 124 -2.72 -5.50 -19.95
N ASP A 125 -1.40 -5.58 -19.89
CA ASP A 125 -0.58 -6.21 -20.91
C ASP A 125 -0.44 -7.71 -20.69
N ASN A 126 -1.09 -8.27 -19.68
CA ASN A 126 -1.02 -9.69 -19.29
C ASN A 126 0.41 -10.13 -18.95
N LEU A 127 1.18 -9.22 -18.34
CA LEU A 127 2.56 -9.47 -17.94
C LEU A 127 2.65 -9.64 -16.43
N PRO A 128 3.54 -10.53 -15.94
CA PRO A 128 3.80 -10.62 -14.50
C PRO A 128 4.64 -9.44 -14.02
N MET A 129 4.62 -9.18 -12.69
CA MET A 129 5.47 -8.15 -12.07
C MET A 129 6.92 -8.62 -11.96
N TYR A 130 7.11 -9.90 -11.74
CA TYR A 130 8.44 -10.53 -11.64
C TYR A 130 8.57 -11.59 -12.73
N ARG A 131 9.75 -11.72 -13.26
CA ARG A 131 10.07 -12.75 -14.25
C ARG A 131 10.33 -14.10 -13.58
#